data_5d284500f716fbcb47d72e8e6fbd37ba
#
_entry.id   5d284500f716fbcb47d72e8e6fbd37ba
#
_cell.length_a   1.000
_cell.length_b   1.000
_cell.length_c   1.000
_cell.angle_alpha   90.00
_cell.angle_beta   90.00
_cell.angle_gamma   90.00
#
_symmetry.space_group_name_H-M   'P 1'
#
loop_
_entity.id
_entity.type
_entity.pdbx_description
1 polymer ?
#
loop_
_entity_poly.entity_id
_entity_poly.type
_entity_poly.pdbx_seq_one_letter_code
_entity_poly.pdbx_strand_id
1 'polypeptide(L)'
;MIVTETTTVSEQAVGYPLMPGIHTADQVAGWRPVVDAVHRFGCRFFLQLFHAGRVSHPSLQPGEALPVAPSPIAPNGQTSTYQGPAPFVRPRELALEEIPNIIQQFRAAAHNALLAGFDGVEIHGANGYLLDQFLRDGSNQRTDMYGGSVANRIRLLLQVTETVADVWGADRVGVRISPLNAFNTMFDSHPDKTFGTLVSELARFSLAYLHVVEEDGTPESGPRFEIGGLRNLWNGSYIVNGNYDYNRAVKVIADGRADFVSFGKLFLANPDLPLRFARGAPLNVPDRGSFYGGDDRGYIDYPFLEEPLPALRRVVLEARGRAEHLASNGDRSTSSSCC
;
A
#
# COMPACT_ATOMS: atom_id res chain seq x y z
N MET A 1 -10.68 -6.00 10.43
CA MET A 1 -9.24 -5.87 10.11
C MET A 1 -8.99 -4.51 9.47
N ILE A 2 -7.90 -3.86 9.83
CA ILE A 2 -7.40 -2.64 9.19
C ILE A 2 -6.04 -2.95 8.56
N VAL A 3 -5.79 -2.45 7.36
CA VAL A 3 -4.46 -2.41 6.73
C VAL A 3 -4.02 -0.95 6.76
N THR A 4 -2.76 -0.69 7.14
CA THR A 4 -2.24 0.68 7.20
C THR A 4 -2.19 1.33 5.81
N GLU A 5 -1.94 2.62 5.77
CA GLU A 5 -1.37 3.26 4.59
C GLU A 5 -0.01 2.62 4.24
N THR A 6 0.45 2.87 3.00
CA THR A 6 1.74 2.37 2.52
C THR A 6 2.87 2.83 3.43
N THR A 7 3.67 1.87 3.94
CA THR A 7 4.75 2.13 4.89
C THR A 7 6.09 1.70 4.30
N THR A 8 7.04 2.62 4.21
CA THR A 8 8.30 2.41 3.49
C THR A 8 9.22 1.42 4.19
N VAL A 9 9.77 0.47 3.41
CA VAL A 9 10.69 -0.57 3.90
C VAL A 9 12.14 -0.09 4.04
N SER A 10 12.46 1.08 3.49
CA SER A 10 13.79 1.71 3.55
C SER A 10 13.68 3.20 3.19
N GLU A 11 14.75 3.96 3.39
CA GLU A 11 14.83 5.35 2.91
C GLU A 11 14.71 5.45 1.38
N GLN A 12 15.28 4.49 0.64
CA GLN A 12 15.15 4.42 -0.82
C GLN A 12 13.71 4.14 -1.29
N ALA A 13 12.87 3.59 -0.42
CA ALA A 13 11.49 3.24 -0.74
C ALA A 13 10.52 4.44 -0.77
N VAL A 14 10.97 5.63 -0.36
CA VAL A 14 10.14 6.83 -0.25
C VAL A 14 9.70 7.33 -1.63
N GLY A 15 8.38 7.53 -1.82
CA GLY A 15 7.79 8.04 -3.07
C GLY A 15 7.14 9.40 -2.95
N TYR A 16 6.77 9.81 -1.74
CA TYR A 16 6.01 11.03 -1.46
C TYR A 16 6.46 11.66 -0.13
N PRO A 17 6.24 12.97 0.08
CA PRO A 17 6.47 13.60 1.38
C PRO A 17 5.64 12.95 2.50
N LEU A 18 6.15 12.98 3.72
CA LEU A 18 5.45 12.59 4.94
C LEU A 18 5.00 11.11 4.99
N MET A 19 5.53 10.25 4.14
CA MET A 19 5.23 8.81 4.21
C MET A 19 5.76 8.20 5.50
N PRO A 20 4.97 7.34 6.16
CA PRO A 20 5.48 6.55 7.27
C PRO A 20 6.51 5.52 6.81
N GLY A 21 7.38 5.12 7.72
CA GLY A 21 8.35 4.06 7.51
C GLY A 21 8.32 3.04 8.64
N ILE A 22 9.04 1.93 8.43
CA ILE A 22 9.22 0.85 9.42
C ILE A 22 10.66 0.31 9.43
N HIS A 23 11.62 1.10 8.95
CA HIS A 23 13.01 0.68 8.78
C HIS A 23 13.96 1.20 9.86
N THR A 24 13.49 2.04 10.80
CA THR A 24 14.29 2.50 11.95
C THR A 24 13.65 2.12 13.28
N ALA A 25 14.46 2.12 14.36
CA ALA A 25 13.98 1.87 15.71
C ALA A 25 12.95 2.92 16.19
N ASP A 26 13.15 4.18 15.82
CA ASP A 26 12.23 5.26 16.17
C ASP A 26 10.88 5.09 15.49
N GLN A 27 10.87 4.66 14.23
CA GLN A 27 9.63 4.34 13.50
C GLN A 27 8.89 3.17 14.16
N VAL A 28 9.61 2.11 14.56
CA VAL A 28 9.02 0.98 15.33
C VAL A 28 8.41 1.49 16.63
N ALA A 29 9.11 2.33 17.37
CA ALA A 29 8.61 2.91 18.61
C ALA A 29 7.39 3.81 18.37
N GLY A 30 7.37 4.56 17.28
CA GLY A 30 6.25 5.42 16.87
C GLY A 30 4.98 4.62 16.49
N TRP A 31 5.14 3.44 15.91
CA TRP A 31 4.01 2.58 15.53
C TRP A 31 3.34 1.90 16.74
N ARG A 32 4.08 1.55 17.81
CA ARG A 32 3.53 0.84 18.98
C ARG A 32 2.28 1.48 19.57
N PRO A 33 2.23 2.78 19.89
CA PRO A 33 1.02 3.39 20.44
C PRO A 33 -0.16 3.36 19.47
N VAL A 34 0.08 3.35 18.16
CA VAL A 34 -0.97 3.23 17.14
C VAL A 34 -1.54 1.81 17.14
N VAL A 35 -0.65 0.79 17.16
CA VAL A 35 -1.02 -0.63 17.25
C VAL A 35 -1.83 -0.89 18.52
N ASP A 36 -1.35 -0.40 19.68
CA ASP A 36 -2.05 -0.53 20.97
C ASP A 36 -3.43 0.13 20.93
N ALA A 37 -3.56 1.28 20.25
CA ALA A 37 -4.84 1.97 20.11
C ALA A 37 -5.84 1.14 19.28
N VAL A 38 -5.42 0.51 18.21
CA VAL A 38 -6.26 -0.35 17.37
C VAL A 38 -6.66 -1.64 18.10
N HIS A 39 -5.71 -2.25 18.81
CA HIS A 39 -5.94 -3.49 19.57
C HIS A 39 -6.89 -3.30 20.73
N ARG A 40 -6.94 -2.12 21.36
CA ARG A 40 -7.92 -1.82 22.43
C ARG A 40 -9.37 -1.99 21.98
N PHE A 41 -9.63 -1.89 20.68
CA PHE A 41 -10.95 -2.12 20.09
C PHE A 41 -11.12 -3.51 19.47
N GLY A 42 -10.20 -4.44 19.75
CA GLY A 42 -10.27 -5.82 19.25
C GLY A 42 -10.08 -5.96 17.73
N CYS A 43 -9.54 -4.95 17.07
CA CYS A 43 -9.34 -4.96 15.63
C CYS A 43 -7.97 -5.53 15.29
N ARG A 44 -7.90 -6.41 14.27
CA ARG A 44 -6.64 -6.87 13.69
C ARG A 44 -6.04 -5.77 12.83
N PHE A 45 -4.71 -5.59 12.91
CA PHE A 45 -3.98 -4.52 12.28
C PHE A 45 -2.77 -5.04 11.49
N PHE A 46 -2.80 -4.86 10.17
CA PHE A 46 -1.76 -5.29 9.24
C PHE A 46 -1.01 -4.08 8.71
N LEU A 47 0.32 -4.16 8.66
CA LEU A 47 1.15 -3.10 8.08
C LEU A 47 1.40 -3.37 6.59
N GLN A 48 1.15 -2.37 5.72
CA GLN A 48 1.41 -2.50 4.29
C GLN A 48 2.87 -2.14 3.96
N LEU A 49 3.69 -3.15 3.62
CA LEU A 49 5.09 -3.01 3.22
C LEU A 49 5.20 -2.46 1.80
N PHE A 50 5.96 -1.37 1.63
CA PHE A 50 5.95 -0.58 0.41
C PHE A 50 7.34 -0.12 -0.03
N HIS A 51 7.54 -0.09 -1.36
CA HIS A 51 8.67 0.55 -2.02
C HIS A 51 8.19 1.24 -3.30
N ALA A 52 8.38 2.55 -3.40
CA ALA A 52 7.86 3.36 -4.51
C ALA A 52 8.46 2.99 -5.88
N GLY A 53 9.71 2.52 -5.90
CA GLY A 53 10.41 2.29 -7.15
C GLY A 53 10.58 3.59 -7.94
N ARG A 54 10.22 3.57 -9.22
CA ARG A 54 10.31 4.75 -10.12
C ARG A 54 9.34 5.88 -9.80
N VAL A 55 8.36 5.63 -8.91
CA VAL A 55 7.37 6.63 -8.51
C VAL A 55 7.91 7.44 -7.34
N SER A 56 8.98 8.19 -7.61
CA SER A 56 9.69 9.04 -6.66
C SER A 56 10.43 10.18 -7.38
N HIS A 57 11.15 11.00 -6.62
CA HIS A 57 11.95 12.10 -7.13
C HIS A 57 13.28 12.19 -6.36
N PRO A 58 14.39 12.65 -6.98
CA PRO A 58 15.68 12.78 -6.28
C PRO A 58 15.61 13.55 -4.96
N SER A 59 14.80 14.62 -4.88
CA SER A 59 14.63 15.39 -3.64
C SER A 59 13.99 14.60 -2.48
N LEU A 60 13.49 13.39 -2.73
CA LEU A 60 12.93 12.47 -1.73
C LEU A 60 13.85 11.29 -1.44
N GLN A 61 14.97 11.18 -2.17
CA GLN A 61 15.89 10.05 -2.08
C GLN A 61 17.14 10.41 -1.28
N PRO A 62 17.76 9.46 -0.58
CA PRO A 62 19.02 9.67 0.11
C PRO A 62 20.09 10.23 -0.84
N GLY A 63 20.72 11.34 -0.44
CA GLY A 63 21.78 11.99 -1.24
C GLY A 63 21.31 12.46 -2.62
N GLU A 64 20.03 12.75 -2.79
CA GLU A 64 19.43 13.16 -4.06
C GLU A 64 19.67 12.15 -5.20
N ALA A 65 19.81 10.87 -4.87
CA ALA A 65 20.02 9.81 -5.85
C ALA A 65 18.79 9.64 -6.77
N LEU A 66 18.99 9.06 -7.95
CA LEU A 66 17.88 8.71 -8.82
C LEU A 66 17.03 7.60 -8.18
N PRO A 67 15.69 7.67 -8.29
CA PRO A 67 14.82 6.55 -7.97
C PRO A 67 15.22 5.28 -8.72
N VAL A 68 14.95 4.12 -8.16
CA VAL A 68 15.29 2.83 -8.76
C VAL A 68 14.09 2.16 -9.40
N ALA A 69 14.33 1.35 -10.42
CA ALA A 69 13.29 0.61 -11.14
C ALA A 69 13.86 -0.68 -11.77
N PRO A 70 13.03 -1.60 -12.28
CA PRO A 70 13.52 -2.71 -13.09
C PRO A 70 14.22 -2.25 -14.38
N SER A 71 13.75 -1.14 -14.96
CA SER A 71 14.32 -0.55 -16.18
C SER A 71 14.22 0.97 -16.13
N PRO A 72 15.08 1.73 -16.86
CA PRO A 72 15.15 3.19 -16.78
C PRO A 72 14.01 3.88 -17.57
N ILE A 73 12.76 3.55 -17.24
CA ILE A 73 11.53 4.04 -17.86
C ILE A 73 10.76 4.88 -16.85
N ALA A 74 10.68 6.18 -17.06
CA ALA A 74 9.91 7.08 -16.21
C ALA A 74 8.39 6.89 -16.41
N PRO A 75 7.56 7.04 -15.37
CA PRO A 75 6.13 7.20 -15.58
C PRO A 75 5.84 8.59 -16.18
N ASN A 76 4.67 8.74 -16.80
CA ASN A 76 4.20 10.06 -17.25
C ASN A 76 3.63 10.86 -16.07
N GLY A 77 3.77 12.19 -16.11
CA GLY A 77 3.17 13.09 -15.14
C GLY A 77 4.14 13.61 -14.09
N GLN A 78 3.64 13.78 -12.87
CA GLN A 78 4.34 14.45 -11.78
C GLN A 78 4.16 13.68 -10.49
N THR A 79 5.14 13.80 -9.58
CA THR A 79 5.03 13.37 -8.18
C THR A 79 5.00 14.59 -7.25
N SER A 80 4.45 14.41 -6.06
CA SER A 80 4.52 15.41 -4.99
C SER A 80 5.90 15.40 -4.35
N THR A 81 6.46 16.58 -4.09
CA THR A 81 7.69 16.78 -3.33
C THR A 81 7.46 17.80 -2.22
N TYR A 82 8.42 17.99 -1.31
CA TYR A 82 8.33 19.03 -0.28
C TYR A 82 8.29 20.45 -0.85
N GLN A 83 8.72 20.64 -2.11
CA GLN A 83 8.69 21.92 -2.83
C GLN A 83 7.48 22.06 -3.76
N GLY A 84 6.55 21.10 -3.73
CA GLY A 84 5.40 21.03 -4.61
C GLY A 84 5.53 19.95 -5.68
N PRO A 85 4.60 19.88 -6.66
CA PRO A 85 4.63 18.91 -7.75
C PRO A 85 5.88 19.07 -8.61
N ALA A 86 6.56 17.95 -8.93
CA ALA A 86 7.71 17.91 -9.82
C ALA A 86 7.55 16.79 -10.86
N PRO A 87 8.01 16.99 -12.11
CA PRO A 87 7.99 15.94 -13.12
C PRO A 87 8.72 14.69 -12.65
N PHE A 88 8.23 13.51 -13.01
CA PHE A 88 8.99 12.29 -12.81
C PHE A 88 10.32 12.36 -13.57
N VAL A 89 11.37 11.82 -12.99
CA VAL A 89 12.68 11.69 -13.63
C VAL A 89 12.87 10.26 -14.15
N ARG A 90 13.76 10.11 -15.12
CA ARG A 90 14.18 8.79 -15.59
C ARG A 90 14.87 8.05 -14.43
N PRO A 91 14.33 6.91 -13.95
CA PRO A 91 14.92 6.19 -12.85
C PRO A 91 16.22 5.49 -13.27
N ARG A 92 17.00 5.07 -12.29
CA ARG A 92 18.13 4.17 -12.48
C ARG A 92 17.64 2.71 -12.47
N GLU A 93 18.12 1.92 -13.39
CA GLU A 93 17.91 0.47 -13.35
C GLU A 93 18.62 -0.12 -12.11
N LEU A 94 17.95 -0.99 -11.37
CA LEU A 94 18.57 -1.77 -10.31
C LEU A 94 19.60 -2.73 -10.93
N ALA A 95 20.84 -2.69 -10.46
CA ALA A 95 21.80 -3.70 -10.81
C ALA A 95 21.38 -5.07 -10.26
N LEU A 96 21.78 -6.15 -10.91
CA LEU A 96 21.39 -7.51 -10.50
C LEU A 96 21.83 -7.81 -9.07
N GLU A 97 22.99 -7.29 -8.66
CA GLU A 97 23.60 -7.45 -7.34
C GLU A 97 22.87 -6.65 -6.25
N GLU A 98 22.06 -5.68 -6.62
CA GLU A 98 21.27 -4.86 -5.67
C GLU A 98 19.94 -5.51 -5.30
N ILE A 99 19.40 -6.39 -6.15
CA ILE A 99 18.09 -7.02 -5.93
C ILE A 99 18.02 -7.83 -4.62
N PRO A 100 19.05 -8.60 -4.23
CA PRO A 100 19.07 -9.24 -2.92
C PRO A 100 18.95 -8.24 -1.75
N ASN A 101 19.50 -7.03 -1.87
CA ASN A 101 19.35 -6.00 -0.85
C ASN A 101 17.90 -5.50 -0.75
N ILE A 102 17.21 -5.33 -1.87
CA ILE A 102 15.76 -5.01 -1.84
C ILE A 102 14.98 -6.08 -1.06
N ILE A 103 15.24 -7.36 -1.30
CA ILE A 103 14.59 -8.45 -0.57
C ILE A 103 14.88 -8.37 0.94
N GLN A 104 16.13 -8.06 1.32
CA GLN A 104 16.51 -7.87 2.73
C GLN A 104 15.85 -6.65 3.37
N GLN A 105 15.59 -5.57 2.62
CA GLN A 105 14.83 -4.42 3.13
C GLN A 105 13.39 -4.83 3.51
N PHE A 106 12.71 -5.62 2.68
CA PHE A 106 11.39 -6.17 3.00
C PHE A 106 11.44 -7.11 4.22
N ARG A 107 12.48 -7.95 4.32
CA ARG A 107 12.69 -8.83 5.49
C ARG A 107 12.84 -8.04 6.78
N ALA A 108 13.72 -7.03 6.77
CA ALA A 108 13.96 -6.19 7.94
C ALA A 108 12.70 -5.39 8.34
N ALA A 109 12.00 -4.83 7.38
CA ALA A 109 10.73 -4.13 7.59
C ALA A 109 9.65 -5.06 8.17
N ALA A 110 9.54 -6.28 7.66
CA ALA A 110 8.63 -7.30 8.19
C ALA A 110 8.96 -7.66 9.64
N HIS A 111 10.24 -7.83 9.98
CA HIS A 111 10.68 -8.06 11.36
C HIS A 111 10.37 -6.86 12.27
N ASN A 112 10.61 -5.65 11.81
CA ASN A 112 10.30 -4.43 12.56
C ASN A 112 8.79 -4.26 12.80
N ALA A 113 7.94 -4.64 11.84
CA ALA A 113 6.49 -4.66 12.02
C ALA A 113 6.07 -5.66 13.12
N LEU A 114 6.74 -6.83 13.19
CA LEU A 114 6.54 -7.79 14.27
C LEU A 114 6.91 -7.18 15.63
N LEU A 115 8.05 -6.49 15.71
CA LEU A 115 8.50 -5.78 16.92
C LEU A 115 7.59 -4.62 17.33
N ALA A 116 6.93 -3.97 16.37
CA ALA A 116 5.95 -2.92 16.65
C ALA A 116 4.62 -3.47 17.18
N GLY A 117 4.37 -4.80 17.05
CA GLY A 117 3.19 -5.47 17.60
C GLY A 117 2.03 -5.63 16.61
N PHE A 118 2.22 -5.44 15.31
CA PHE A 118 1.20 -5.73 14.30
C PHE A 118 0.75 -7.19 14.33
N ASP A 119 -0.42 -7.50 13.78
CA ASP A 119 -0.95 -8.87 13.66
C ASP A 119 -0.47 -9.59 12.40
N GLY A 120 0.00 -8.85 11.41
CA GLY A 120 0.50 -9.36 10.14
C GLY A 120 0.96 -8.22 9.22
N VAL A 121 1.32 -8.59 8.00
CA VAL A 121 1.77 -7.63 6.99
C VAL A 121 1.11 -7.89 5.64
N GLU A 122 0.97 -6.83 4.84
CA GLU A 122 0.55 -6.90 3.44
C GLU A 122 1.71 -6.44 2.54
N ILE A 123 2.12 -7.27 1.59
CA ILE A 123 3.12 -6.91 0.59
C ILE A 123 2.44 -6.14 -0.52
N HIS A 124 2.88 -4.91 -0.77
CA HIS A 124 2.32 -4.06 -1.81
C HIS A 124 2.92 -4.36 -3.19
N GLY A 125 2.32 -5.27 -3.93
CA GLY A 125 2.67 -5.64 -5.31
C GLY A 125 1.73 -5.04 -6.35
N ALA A 126 1.26 -3.79 -6.17
CA ALA A 126 0.18 -3.18 -6.93
C ALA A 126 0.47 -1.73 -7.35
N ASN A 127 -0.43 -1.12 -8.11
CA ASN A 127 -0.55 0.32 -8.40
C ASN A 127 0.70 0.97 -9.00
N GLY A 128 1.55 0.20 -9.68
CA GLY A 128 2.72 0.71 -10.38
C GLY A 128 3.92 1.04 -9.50
N TYR A 129 3.98 0.49 -8.28
CA TYR A 129 5.14 0.60 -7.40
C TYR A 129 6.15 -0.53 -7.64
N LEU A 130 7.27 -0.56 -6.94
CA LEU A 130 8.44 -1.35 -7.33
C LEU A 130 8.13 -2.80 -7.70
N LEU A 131 7.40 -3.54 -6.86
CA LEU A 131 7.12 -4.95 -7.12
C LEU A 131 6.19 -5.13 -8.33
N ASP A 132 5.18 -4.26 -8.51
CA ASP A 132 4.32 -4.24 -9.71
C ASP A 132 5.12 -3.83 -10.97
N GLN A 133 6.11 -2.92 -10.83
CA GLN A 133 6.99 -2.54 -11.95
C GLN A 133 7.80 -3.73 -12.47
N PHE A 134 8.20 -4.66 -11.61
CA PHE A 134 8.88 -5.89 -12.03
C PHE A 134 7.95 -6.87 -12.74
N LEU A 135 6.67 -6.93 -12.35
CA LEU A 135 5.69 -7.86 -12.93
C LEU A 135 5.40 -7.58 -14.40
N ARG A 136 5.26 -6.30 -14.78
CA ARG A 136 4.69 -5.90 -16.06
C ARG A 136 5.76 -5.57 -17.10
N ASP A 137 5.59 -6.10 -18.31
CA ASP A 137 6.54 -5.92 -19.42
C ASP A 137 6.67 -4.47 -19.91
N GLY A 138 5.64 -3.63 -19.72
CA GLY A 138 5.70 -2.21 -20.06
C GLY A 138 6.67 -1.40 -19.21
N SER A 139 7.00 -1.87 -17.99
CA SER A 139 7.94 -1.23 -17.07
C SER A 139 9.21 -2.05 -16.82
N ASN A 140 9.20 -3.35 -17.14
CA ASN A 140 10.31 -4.26 -16.97
C ASN A 140 10.81 -4.77 -18.34
N GLN A 141 11.86 -4.16 -18.81
CA GLN A 141 12.54 -4.47 -20.08
C GLN A 141 13.89 -5.18 -19.84
N ARG A 142 14.10 -5.75 -18.64
CA ARG A 142 15.33 -6.48 -18.28
C ARG A 142 15.47 -7.74 -19.12
N THR A 143 16.73 -8.14 -19.34
CA THR A 143 17.09 -9.37 -20.10
C THR A 143 17.73 -10.44 -19.22
N ASP A 144 17.85 -10.16 -17.91
CA ASP A 144 18.37 -11.10 -16.92
C ASP A 144 17.26 -11.97 -16.28
N MET A 145 17.61 -12.66 -15.20
CA MET A 145 16.69 -13.56 -14.50
C MET A 145 15.48 -12.90 -13.83
N TYR A 146 15.37 -11.55 -13.86
CA TYR A 146 14.22 -10.78 -13.33
C TYR A 146 13.41 -10.10 -14.44
N GLY A 147 13.68 -10.40 -15.74
CA GLY A 147 12.98 -9.80 -16.87
C GLY A 147 12.70 -10.81 -18.00
N GLY A 148 12.03 -10.32 -19.05
CA GLY A 148 11.64 -11.11 -20.22
C GLY A 148 10.44 -12.02 -19.93
N SER A 149 10.64 -13.28 -19.61
CA SER A 149 9.56 -14.25 -19.39
C SER A 149 8.71 -13.90 -18.14
N VAL A 150 7.43 -14.33 -18.14
CA VAL A 150 6.55 -14.17 -16.96
C VAL A 150 7.21 -14.76 -15.71
N ALA A 151 7.79 -15.96 -15.81
CA ALA A 151 8.47 -16.63 -14.69
C ALA A 151 9.61 -15.77 -14.09
N ASN A 152 10.32 -15.02 -14.92
CA ASN A 152 11.36 -14.11 -14.46
C ASN A 152 10.76 -12.84 -13.83
N ARG A 153 9.75 -12.24 -14.46
CA ARG A 153 9.14 -10.99 -13.98
C ARG A 153 8.44 -11.15 -12.62
N ILE A 154 7.81 -12.28 -12.35
CA ILE A 154 7.15 -12.58 -11.06
C ILE A 154 8.15 -12.94 -9.95
N ARG A 155 9.39 -13.26 -10.28
CA ARG A 155 10.42 -13.78 -9.38
C ARG A 155 10.63 -12.91 -8.14
N LEU A 156 10.78 -11.59 -8.32
CA LEU A 156 11.06 -10.69 -7.21
C LEU A 156 9.92 -10.70 -6.19
N LEU A 157 8.67 -10.60 -6.63
CA LEU A 157 7.52 -10.63 -5.72
C LEU A 157 7.43 -11.96 -4.97
N LEU A 158 7.69 -13.09 -5.64
CA LEU A 158 7.70 -14.40 -4.98
C LEU A 158 8.81 -14.51 -3.93
N GLN A 159 10.02 -14.05 -4.23
CA GLN A 159 11.14 -14.06 -3.28
C GLN A 159 10.90 -13.15 -2.07
N VAL A 160 10.31 -11.96 -2.30
CA VAL A 160 9.88 -11.09 -1.21
C VAL A 160 8.80 -11.76 -0.36
N THR A 161 7.81 -12.41 -1.01
CA THR A 161 6.74 -13.13 -0.30
C THR A 161 7.29 -14.27 0.56
N GLU A 162 8.16 -15.10 0.01
CA GLU A 162 8.83 -16.17 0.74
C GLU A 162 9.61 -15.63 1.94
N THR A 163 10.43 -14.61 1.71
CA THR A 163 11.26 -13.99 2.76
C THR A 163 10.44 -13.36 3.88
N VAL A 164 9.31 -12.72 3.55
CA VAL A 164 8.40 -12.13 4.54
C VAL A 164 7.62 -13.22 5.28
N ALA A 165 7.20 -14.28 4.58
CA ALA A 165 6.54 -15.43 5.20
C ALA A 165 7.47 -16.20 6.14
N ASP A 166 8.77 -16.26 5.89
CA ASP A 166 9.76 -16.81 6.81
C ASP A 166 9.84 -16.05 8.15
N VAL A 167 9.51 -14.75 8.15
CA VAL A 167 9.52 -13.92 9.37
C VAL A 167 8.22 -14.08 10.16
N TRP A 168 7.07 -14.13 9.47
CA TRP A 168 5.75 -14.01 10.08
C TRP A 168 4.98 -15.34 10.22
N GLY A 169 5.32 -16.35 9.41
CA GLY A 169 4.39 -17.41 9.04
C GLY A 169 3.46 -16.94 7.91
N ALA A 170 3.24 -17.77 6.91
CA ALA A 170 2.47 -17.41 5.72
C ALA A 170 1.03 -16.99 6.03
N ASP A 171 0.42 -17.56 7.06
CA ASP A 171 -0.93 -17.28 7.55
C ASP A 171 -1.14 -15.85 8.10
N ARG A 172 -0.07 -15.05 8.21
CA ARG A 172 -0.08 -13.65 8.61
C ARG A 172 0.43 -12.69 7.53
N VAL A 173 0.61 -13.16 6.31
CA VAL A 173 1.09 -12.37 5.17
C VAL A 173 0.00 -12.30 4.11
N GLY A 174 -0.39 -11.10 3.74
CA GLY A 174 -1.22 -10.81 2.57
C GLY A 174 -0.38 -10.30 1.41
N VAL A 175 -0.87 -10.45 0.19
CA VAL A 175 -0.27 -9.82 -1.01
C VAL A 175 -1.34 -9.03 -1.74
N ARG A 176 -1.02 -7.76 -2.08
CA ARG A 176 -1.89 -6.90 -2.88
C ARG A 176 -1.37 -6.77 -4.30
N ILE A 177 -2.27 -6.97 -5.28
CA ILE A 177 -2.00 -6.84 -6.73
C ILE A 177 -3.06 -5.99 -7.43
N SER A 178 -2.73 -5.43 -8.60
CA SER A 178 -3.64 -4.58 -9.39
C SER A 178 -3.54 -4.88 -10.89
N PRO A 179 -4.07 -6.00 -11.37
CA PRO A 179 -3.77 -6.54 -12.71
C PRO A 179 -4.05 -5.60 -13.88
N LEU A 180 -5.09 -4.80 -13.80
CA LEU A 180 -5.56 -3.93 -14.89
C LEU A 180 -5.35 -2.42 -14.63
N ASN A 181 -4.91 -2.06 -13.43
CA ASN A 181 -4.74 -0.65 -13.09
C ASN A 181 -3.61 -0.01 -13.91
N ALA A 182 -3.92 1.06 -14.66
CA ALA A 182 -2.97 1.82 -15.47
C ALA A 182 -2.28 2.98 -14.70
N PHE A 183 -2.55 3.12 -13.39
CA PHE A 183 -1.94 4.16 -12.56
C PHE A 183 -0.41 4.10 -12.63
N ASN A 184 0.24 5.26 -12.60
CA ASN A 184 1.70 5.38 -12.78
C ASN A 184 2.20 4.86 -14.15
N THR A 185 1.37 4.97 -15.18
CA THR A 185 1.71 4.54 -16.56
C THR A 185 2.06 3.03 -16.62
N MET A 186 1.28 2.22 -15.90
CA MET A 186 1.46 0.77 -15.93
C MET A 186 0.74 0.14 -17.10
N PHE A 187 1.42 -0.84 -17.72
CA PHE A 187 0.92 -1.63 -18.83
C PHE A 187 1.53 -3.03 -18.81
N ASP A 188 0.77 -4.04 -19.20
CA ASP A 188 1.26 -5.41 -19.48
C ASP A 188 0.60 -5.91 -20.77
N SER A 189 1.40 -6.49 -21.66
CA SER A 189 0.90 -7.04 -22.93
C SER A 189 -0.01 -8.25 -22.75
N HIS A 190 0.17 -9.01 -21.67
CA HIS A 190 -0.55 -10.25 -21.38
C HIS A 190 -0.87 -10.37 -19.89
N PRO A 191 -1.71 -9.48 -19.32
CA PRO A 191 -2.01 -9.47 -17.89
C PRO A 191 -2.65 -10.78 -17.40
N ASP A 192 -3.41 -11.45 -18.25
CA ASP A 192 -3.98 -12.78 -17.99
C ASP A 192 -2.89 -13.81 -17.67
N LYS A 193 -1.83 -13.86 -18.45
CA LYS A 193 -0.70 -14.78 -18.25
C LYS A 193 0.14 -14.37 -17.06
N THR A 194 0.47 -13.07 -16.94
CA THR A 194 1.31 -12.56 -15.87
C THR A 194 0.66 -12.79 -14.50
N PHE A 195 -0.57 -12.31 -14.32
CA PHE A 195 -1.24 -12.41 -13.04
C PHE A 195 -1.86 -13.78 -12.78
N GLY A 196 -2.28 -14.50 -13.80
CA GLY A 196 -2.71 -15.91 -13.66
C GLY A 196 -1.57 -16.80 -13.15
N THR A 197 -0.37 -16.69 -13.75
CA THR A 197 0.81 -17.42 -13.27
C THR A 197 1.21 -16.97 -11.86
N LEU A 198 1.25 -15.67 -11.60
CA LEU A 198 1.59 -15.12 -10.28
C LEU A 198 0.67 -15.65 -9.18
N VAL A 199 -0.66 -15.60 -9.40
CA VAL A 199 -1.63 -16.06 -8.40
C VAL A 199 -1.53 -17.56 -8.16
N SER A 200 -1.31 -18.35 -9.21
CA SER A 200 -1.07 -19.80 -9.10
C SER A 200 0.18 -20.13 -8.27
N GLU A 201 1.26 -19.37 -8.43
CA GLU A 201 2.47 -19.55 -7.62
C GLU A 201 2.29 -19.05 -6.19
N LEU A 202 1.62 -17.90 -5.98
CA LEU A 202 1.30 -17.39 -4.65
C LEU A 202 0.37 -18.34 -3.85
N ALA A 203 -0.55 -19.04 -4.51
CA ALA A 203 -1.46 -19.99 -3.85
C ALA A 203 -0.72 -21.15 -3.15
N ARG A 204 0.54 -21.40 -3.51
CA ARG A 204 1.38 -22.45 -2.89
C ARG A 204 1.90 -22.07 -1.50
N PHE A 205 1.87 -20.77 -1.13
CA PHE A 205 2.39 -20.29 0.15
C PHE A 205 1.39 -20.40 1.31
N SER A 206 0.11 -20.66 1.06
CA SER A 206 -0.96 -20.64 2.09
C SER A 206 -1.04 -19.30 2.85
N LEU A 207 -0.99 -18.19 2.10
CA LEU A 207 -1.01 -16.84 2.66
C LEU A 207 -2.34 -16.52 3.35
N ALA A 208 -2.33 -15.52 4.24
CA ALA A 208 -3.52 -15.01 4.93
C ALA A 208 -4.62 -14.59 3.95
N TYR A 209 -4.23 -13.87 2.89
CA TYR A 209 -5.16 -13.44 1.83
C TYR A 209 -4.45 -12.99 0.56
N LEU A 210 -5.19 -12.99 -0.55
CA LEU A 210 -4.87 -12.24 -1.75
C LEU A 210 -5.81 -11.03 -1.83
N HIS A 211 -5.25 -9.82 -2.04
CA HIS A 211 -5.99 -8.57 -2.15
C HIS A 211 -5.89 -8.02 -3.57
N VAL A 212 -6.98 -7.99 -4.30
CA VAL A 212 -7.00 -7.64 -5.73
C VAL A 212 -7.71 -6.32 -5.96
N VAL A 213 -7.03 -5.40 -6.62
CA VAL A 213 -7.64 -4.16 -7.13
C VAL A 213 -8.30 -4.46 -8.48
N GLU A 214 -9.62 -4.38 -8.53
CA GLU A 214 -10.45 -4.66 -9.71
C GLU A 214 -10.81 -3.38 -10.50
N GLU A 215 -10.13 -2.27 -10.27
CA GLU A 215 -10.35 -1.07 -11.07
C GLU A 215 -9.98 -1.32 -12.53
N ASP A 216 -10.96 -1.11 -13.39
CA ASP A 216 -10.81 -1.25 -14.82
C ASP A 216 -10.09 -0.01 -15.36
N GLY A 217 -8.80 -0.16 -15.61
CA GLY A 217 -7.94 0.84 -16.26
C GLY A 217 -7.62 0.45 -17.69
N THR A 218 -8.31 -0.54 -18.25
CA THR A 218 -8.05 -0.99 -19.64
C THR A 218 -8.39 0.12 -20.62
N PRO A 219 -7.47 0.46 -21.54
CA PRO A 219 -7.83 1.16 -22.77
C PRO A 219 -8.90 0.34 -23.50
N GLU A 220 -9.84 0.98 -24.15
CA GLU A 220 -10.92 0.35 -24.93
C GLU A 220 -10.44 -0.67 -25.97
N SER A 221 -9.15 -0.79 -26.21
CA SER A 221 -8.48 -1.62 -27.23
C SER A 221 -7.53 -2.70 -26.68
N GLY A 222 -7.49 -2.98 -25.35
CA GLY A 222 -6.62 -4.00 -24.77
C GLY A 222 -7.26 -5.40 -24.70
N PRO A 223 -6.47 -6.48 -24.46
CA PRO A 223 -7.00 -7.81 -24.26
C PRO A 223 -7.94 -7.83 -23.04
N ARG A 224 -9.15 -8.37 -23.24
CA ARG A 224 -10.14 -8.52 -22.15
C ARG A 224 -9.67 -9.61 -21.21
N PHE A 225 -9.11 -9.20 -20.07
CA PHE A 225 -8.80 -10.10 -18.96
C PHE A 225 -9.95 -10.04 -17.95
N GLU A 226 -10.61 -11.16 -17.76
CA GLU A 226 -11.61 -11.28 -16.70
C GLU A 226 -10.90 -11.48 -15.35
N ILE A 227 -10.69 -10.39 -14.63
CA ILE A 227 -9.99 -10.35 -13.34
C ILE A 227 -10.63 -11.28 -12.29
N GLY A 228 -11.96 -11.50 -12.38
CA GLY A 228 -12.68 -12.44 -11.54
C GLY A 228 -12.23 -13.90 -11.70
N GLY A 229 -11.58 -14.25 -12.81
CA GLY A 229 -10.97 -15.57 -13.02
C GLY A 229 -9.82 -15.87 -12.04
N LEU A 230 -9.17 -14.86 -11.48
CA LEU A 230 -8.12 -15.05 -10.47
C LEU A 230 -8.63 -15.73 -9.20
N ARG A 231 -9.88 -15.49 -8.82
CA ARG A 231 -10.52 -16.16 -7.68
C ARG A 231 -10.46 -17.67 -7.80
N ASN A 232 -10.60 -18.22 -9.00
CA ASN A 232 -10.59 -19.67 -9.25
C ASN A 232 -9.18 -20.30 -9.10
N LEU A 233 -8.14 -19.47 -9.14
CA LEU A 233 -6.74 -19.90 -8.95
C LEU A 233 -6.31 -19.77 -7.48
N TRP A 234 -7.16 -19.19 -6.61
CA TRP A 234 -6.85 -18.88 -5.23
C TRP A 234 -7.77 -19.62 -4.26
N ASN A 235 -7.19 -20.40 -3.35
CA ASN A 235 -7.93 -21.22 -2.39
C ASN A 235 -8.09 -20.61 -0.99
N GLY A 236 -7.39 -19.50 -0.71
CA GLY A 236 -7.46 -18.78 0.56
C GLY A 236 -8.48 -17.63 0.58
N SER A 237 -8.42 -16.79 1.60
CA SER A 237 -9.23 -15.57 1.67
C SER A 237 -8.91 -14.64 0.51
N TYR A 238 -9.94 -14.12 -0.14
CA TYR A 238 -9.84 -13.25 -1.32
C TYR A 238 -10.53 -11.92 -1.04
N ILE A 239 -9.75 -10.83 -1.06
CA ILE A 239 -10.21 -9.47 -0.81
C ILE A 239 -10.25 -8.74 -2.14
N VAL A 240 -11.38 -8.10 -2.46
CA VAL A 240 -11.51 -7.22 -3.63
C VAL A 240 -11.55 -5.76 -3.23
N ASN A 241 -11.00 -4.92 -4.11
CA ASN A 241 -10.98 -3.46 -4.00
C ASN A 241 -11.27 -2.85 -5.38
N GLY A 242 -11.83 -1.65 -5.43
CA GLY A 242 -12.08 -0.93 -6.70
C GLY A 242 -13.49 -0.38 -6.77
N ASN A 243 -13.69 0.87 -6.35
CA ASN A 243 -14.95 1.62 -6.46
C ASN A 243 -16.22 0.87 -5.97
N TYR A 244 -16.07 0.00 -4.95
CA TYR A 244 -17.19 -0.68 -4.33
C TYR A 244 -18.02 0.28 -3.48
N ASP A 245 -19.34 0.23 -3.68
CA ASP A 245 -20.35 0.70 -2.73
C ASP A 245 -20.91 -0.48 -1.92
N TYR A 246 -21.86 -0.20 -1.04
CA TYR A 246 -22.51 -1.22 -0.21
C TYR A 246 -23.16 -2.32 -1.06
N ASN A 247 -23.92 -1.94 -2.08
CA ASN A 247 -24.69 -2.91 -2.88
C ASN A 247 -23.79 -3.83 -3.71
N ARG A 248 -22.74 -3.28 -4.34
CA ARG A 248 -21.73 -4.07 -5.05
C ARG A 248 -20.97 -4.98 -4.11
N ALA A 249 -20.64 -4.50 -2.89
CA ALA A 249 -19.93 -5.28 -1.89
C ALA A 249 -20.77 -6.46 -1.41
N VAL A 250 -22.03 -6.25 -1.06
CA VAL A 250 -22.96 -7.33 -0.69
C VAL A 250 -23.10 -8.33 -1.83
N LYS A 251 -23.27 -7.84 -3.06
CA LYS A 251 -23.44 -8.72 -4.23
C LYS A 251 -22.20 -9.58 -4.50
N VAL A 252 -21.01 -9.02 -4.50
CA VAL A 252 -19.78 -9.77 -4.83
C VAL A 252 -19.49 -10.88 -3.81
N ILE A 253 -19.82 -10.63 -2.52
CA ILE A 253 -19.72 -11.63 -1.45
C ILE A 253 -20.81 -12.70 -1.60
N ALA A 254 -22.06 -12.30 -1.82
CA ALA A 254 -23.18 -13.23 -2.00
C ALA A 254 -23.00 -14.16 -3.22
N ASP A 255 -22.39 -13.65 -4.29
CA ASP A 255 -22.05 -14.42 -5.49
C ASP A 255 -20.83 -15.37 -5.27
N GLY A 256 -20.18 -15.35 -4.11
CA GLY A 256 -18.98 -16.15 -3.82
C GLY A 256 -17.72 -15.73 -4.58
N ARG A 257 -17.73 -14.54 -5.20
CA ARG A 257 -16.59 -14.02 -5.97
C ARG A 257 -15.52 -13.38 -5.12
N ALA A 258 -15.83 -13.00 -3.87
CA ALA A 258 -14.89 -12.52 -2.87
C ALA A 258 -15.35 -12.95 -1.47
N ASP A 259 -14.40 -13.04 -0.55
CA ASP A 259 -14.68 -13.27 0.86
C ASP A 259 -14.79 -11.94 1.62
N PHE A 260 -14.07 -10.90 1.15
CA PHE A 260 -14.06 -9.58 1.76
C PHE A 260 -13.99 -8.48 0.69
N VAL A 261 -14.44 -7.28 1.07
CA VAL A 261 -14.28 -6.05 0.28
C VAL A 261 -13.53 -5.01 1.11
N SER A 262 -12.49 -4.41 0.55
CA SER A 262 -11.75 -3.33 1.21
C SER A 262 -12.22 -1.96 0.74
N PHE A 263 -12.27 -1.02 1.69
CA PHE A 263 -12.68 0.36 1.46
C PHE A 263 -11.57 1.33 1.91
N GLY A 264 -11.08 2.17 1.01
CA GLY A 264 -10.16 3.26 1.34
C GLY A 264 -10.90 4.58 1.52
N LYS A 265 -11.21 5.27 0.43
CA LYS A 265 -11.83 6.62 0.43
C LYS A 265 -13.10 6.72 1.30
N LEU A 266 -13.97 5.72 1.20
CA LEU A 266 -15.21 5.70 1.99
C LEU A 266 -14.93 5.50 3.47
N PHE A 267 -13.94 4.66 3.82
CA PHE A 267 -13.60 4.41 5.22
C PHE A 267 -12.87 5.60 5.84
N LEU A 268 -12.03 6.30 5.09
CA LEU A 268 -11.41 7.54 5.52
C LEU A 268 -12.46 8.60 5.90
N ALA A 269 -13.46 8.81 5.05
CA ALA A 269 -14.51 9.82 5.28
C ALA A 269 -15.61 9.38 6.27
N ASN A 270 -15.68 8.10 6.59
CA ASN A 270 -16.68 7.53 7.49
C ASN A 270 -16.00 6.63 8.52
N PRO A 271 -15.54 7.18 9.67
CA PRO A 271 -14.82 6.41 10.69
C PRO A 271 -15.67 5.27 11.26
N ASP A 272 -16.98 5.33 11.09
CA ASP A 272 -17.99 4.34 11.48
C ASP A 272 -18.66 3.65 10.27
N LEU A 273 -17.95 3.53 9.14
CA LEU A 273 -18.50 2.99 7.89
C LEU A 273 -19.26 1.66 8.06
N PRO A 274 -18.78 0.65 8.82
CA PRO A 274 -19.53 -0.59 9.03
C PRO A 274 -20.90 -0.36 9.69
N LEU A 275 -20.98 0.58 10.65
CA LEU A 275 -22.24 0.93 11.30
C LEU A 275 -23.19 1.61 10.33
N ARG A 276 -22.68 2.55 9.52
CA ARG A 276 -23.49 3.23 8.48
C ARG A 276 -24.04 2.25 7.48
N PHE A 277 -23.24 1.32 7.01
CA PHE A 277 -23.67 0.24 6.12
C PHE A 277 -24.75 -0.65 6.76
N ALA A 278 -24.54 -1.08 8.00
CA ALA A 278 -25.50 -1.94 8.70
C ALA A 278 -26.87 -1.25 8.91
N ARG A 279 -26.89 0.08 9.02
CA ARG A 279 -28.11 0.87 9.23
C ARG A 279 -28.69 1.50 7.97
N GLY A 280 -28.06 1.35 6.82
CA GLY A 280 -28.42 2.07 5.60
C GLY A 280 -28.37 3.59 5.75
N ALA A 281 -27.43 4.09 6.60
CA ALA A 281 -27.32 5.49 6.96
C ALA A 281 -26.57 6.31 5.89
N PRO A 282 -26.79 7.64 5.83
CA PRO A 282 -26.05 8.52 4.91
C PRO A 282 -24.54 8.45 5.13
N LEU A 283 -23.77 8.50 4.05
CA LEU A 283 -22.32 8.56 4.09
C LEU A 283 -21.81 10.00 4.01
N ASN A 284 -20.71 10.29 4.71
CA ASN A 284 -19.94 11.50 4.48
C ASN A 284 -19.29 11.44 3.11
N VAL A 285 -19.21 12.58 2.44
CA VAL A 285 -18.55 12.71 1.14
C VAL A 285 -17.04 12.89 1.35
N PRO A 286 -16.18 12.03 0.75
CA PRO A 286 -14.74 12.19 0.87
C PRO A 286 -14.25 13.50 0.21
N ASP A 287 -13.49 14.32 0.93
CA ASP A 287 -12.79 15.47 0.36
C ASP A 287 -11.46 15.03 -0.28
N ARG A 288 -11.44 14.97 -1.59
CA ARG A 288 -10.23 14.55 -2.35
C ARG A 288 -9.05 15.50 -2.16
N GLY A 289 -9.31 16.77 -1.84
CA GLY A 289 -8.25 17.76 -1.63
C GLY A 289 -7.45 17.52 -0.36
N SER A 290 -8.01 16.77 0.61
CA SER A 290 -7.38 16.44 1.88
C SER A 290 -6.80 15.02 1.98
N PHE A 291 -6.87 14.20 0.92
CA PHE A 291 -6.39 12.80 0.97
C PHE A 291 -4.89 12.68 1.26
N TYR A 292 -4.09 13.64 0.82
CA TYR A 292 -2.63 13.61 0.86
C TYR A 292 -2.10 15.01 1.23
N GLY A 293 -2.51 15.54 2.35
CA GLY A 293 -2.18 16.92 2.73
C GLY A 293 -1.35 17.08 3.98
N GLY A 294 -1.30 16.07 4.82
CA GLY A 294 -0.41 16.00 5.96
C GLY A 294 -0.86 16.75 7.23
N ASP A 295 -2.14 17.10 7.38
CA ASP A 295 -2.71 17.62 8.63
C ASP A 295 -3.94 16.81 9.10
N ASP A 296 -4.57 17.24 10.18
CA ASP A 296 -5.73 16.60 10.77
C ASP A 296 -6.97 16.65 9.87
N ARG A 297 -7.02 17.64 8.99
CA ARG A 297 -8.16 17.88 8.10
C ARG A 297 -8.30 16.75 7.10
N GLY A 298 -9.49 16.17 7.04
CA GLY A 298 -9.81 15.06 6.16
C GLY A 298 -9.32 13.69 6.65
N TYR A 299 -8.69 13.65 7.86
CA TYR A 299 -8.25 12.41 8.50
C TYR A 299 -9.02 12.10 9.78
N ILE A 300 -9.18 13.08 10.69
CA ILE A 300 -9.78 12.87 12.01
C ILE A 300 -10.96 13.80 12.30
N ASP A 301 -11.38 14.61 11.34
CA ASP A 301 -12.43 15.62 11.50
C ASP A 301 -13.79 15.23 10.89
N TYR A 302 -13.87 14.09 10.19
CA TYR A 302 -15.15 13.60 9.66
C TYR A 302 -16.12 13.22 10.79
N PRO A 303 -17.41 13.62 10.70
CA PRO A 303 -18.38 13.34 11.73
C PRO A 303 -18.78 11.86 11.77
N PHE A 304 -18.94 11.34 12.99
CA PHE A 304 -19.63 10.09 13.23
C PHE A 304 -21.15 10.21 12.99
N LEU A 305 -21.82 9.11 12.72
CA LEU A 305 -23.28 9.04 12.63
C LEU A 305 -23.94 9.37 13.98
N GLU A 306 -23.36 8.85 15.03
CA GLU A 306 -23.75 9.09 16.42
C GLU A 306 -22.51 9.50 17.22
N GLU A 307 -22.72 10.19 18.35
CA GLU A 307 -21.61 10.48 19.28
C GLU A 307 -20.85 9.18 19.62
N PRO A 308 -19.54 9.15 19.43
CA PRO A 308 -18.76 7.95 19.71
C PRO A 308 -18.83 7.59 21.19
N LEU A 309 -18.73 6.31 21.48
CA LEU A 309 -18.62 5.82 22.86
C LEU A 309 -17.54 6.59 23.63
N PRO A 310 -17.70 6.85 24.93
CA PRO A 310 -16.76 7.67 25.73
C PRO A 310 -15.30 7.22 25.60
N ALA A 311 -15.05 5.91 25.50
CA ALA A 311 -13.72 5.37 25.30
C ALA A 311 -13.10 5.75 23.94
N LEU A 312 -13.91 5.75 22.87
CA LEU A 312 -13.47 6.15 21.52
C LEU A 312 -13.25 7.67 21.45
N ARG A 313 -14.14 8.45 22.08
CA ARG A 313 -14.02 9.91 22.18
C ARG A 313 -12.70 10.32 22.86
N ARG A 314 -12.30 9.60 23.91
CA ARG A 314 -11.04 9.84 24.61
C ARG A 314 -9.83 9.61 23.69
N VAL A 315 -9.81 8.51 22.92
CA VAL A 315 -8.72 8.21 21.98
C VAL A 315 -8.61 9.26 20.87
N VAL A 316 -9.74 9.70 20.32
CA VAL A 316 -9.79 10.78 19.30
C VAL A 316 -9.27 12.10 19.87
N LEU A 317 -9.67 12.47 21.09
CA LEU A 317 -9.20 13.68 21.75
C LEU A 317 -7.72 13.62 22.11
N GLU A 318 -7.22 12.46 22.57
CA GLU A 318 -5.79 12.24 22.84
C GLU A 318 -4.96 12.34 21.56
N ALA A 319 -5.46 11.81 20.43
CA ALA A 319 -4.80 11.93 19.13
C ALA A 319 -4.73 13.39 18.66
N ARG A 320 -5.85 14.13 18.76
CA ARG A 320 -5.91 15.58 18.44
C ARG A 320 -4.94 16.40 19.30
N GLY A 321 -4.93 16.20 20.62
CA GLY A 321 -4.03 16.93 21.53
C GLY A 321 -2.54 16.65 21.26
N ARG A 322 -2.17 15.45 20.79
CA ARG A 322 -0.78 15.15 20.40
C ARG A 322 -0.39 15.82 19.08
N ALA A 323 -1.30 15.88 18.12
CA ALA A 323 -1.07 16.55 16.83
C ALA A 323 -0.84 18.05 17.03
N GLU A 324 -1.69 18.71 17.87
CA GLU A 324 -1.53 20.12 18.24
C GLU A 324 -0.20 20.39 18.97
N HIS A 325 0.24 19.47 19.83
CA HIS A 325 1.51 19.61 20.57
C HIS A 325 2.74 19.44 19.63
N LEU A 326 2.67 18.56 18.66
CA LEU A 326 3.73 18.38 17.65
C LEU A 326 3.81 19.58 16.72
N ALA A 327 2.68 20.12 16.28
CA ALA A 327 2.63 21.34 15.47
C ALA A 327 3.20 22.56 16.21
N SER A 328 2.90 22.71 17.50
CA SER A 328 3.40 23.83 18.33
C SER A 328 4.90 23.75 18.67
N ASN A 329 5.49 22.53 18.65
CA ASN A 329 6.91 22.34 18.91
C ASN A 329 7.76 22.38 17.61
N GLY A 330 7.17 22.10 16.44
CA GLY A 330 7.84 22.25 15.15
C GLY A 330 8.18 23.70 14.80
N ASP A 331 7.36 24.65 15.25
CA ASP A 331 7.57 26.09 15.01
C ASP A 331 8.67 26.71 15.90
N ARG A 332 9.11 26.01 16.97
CA ARG A 332 10.16 26.52 17.89
C ARG A 332 11.59 26.15 17.52
N SER A 333 11.79 25.26 16.54
CA SER A 333 13.15 24.83 16.16
C SER A 333 13.80 25.64 15.04
N THR A 334 13.09 26.62 14.45
CA THR A 334 13.62 27.46 13.35
C THR A 334 14.09 28.86 13.77
N SER A 335 14.07 29.19 15.08
CA SER A 335 14.51 30.50 15.56
C SER A 335 15.61 30.42 16.62
N SER A 336 16.77 29.85 16.33
CA SER A 336 18.03 30.20 16.99
C SER A 336 19.23 29.67 16.22
N SER A 337 19.80 30.50 15.39
CA SER A 337 21.22 30.84 15.34
C SER A 337 21.54 31.69 14.11
N CYS A 338 21.46 32.98 14.29
CA CYS A 338 22.33 33.95 13.63
C CYS A 338 22.94 34.82 14.73
N CYS A 339 24.14 34.53 15.11
CA CYS A 339 25.19 35.44 15.57
C CYS A 339 26.54 34.77 15.31
#